data_e251928e789d8d380daa823bd8ebc0bb
#
_entry.id   e251928e789d8d380daa823bd8ebc0bb
#
_cell.length_a   1.000
_cell.length_b   1.000
_cell.length_c   1.000
_cell.angle_alpha   90.00
_cell.angle_beta   90.00
_cell.angle_gamma   90.00
#
_symmetry.space_group_name_H-M   'P 1'
#
loop_
_entity.id
_entity.type
_entity.pdbx_description
1 polymer ?
#
loop_
_entity_poly.entity_id
_entity_poly.type
_entity_poly.pdbx_seq_one_letter_code
_entity_poly.pdbx_strand_id
1 'polypeptide(L)'
;EKHRYGIRETEFSGRIAGRIKEAFAVRFTELEMEELTALLVSHLMKVDYDTLNRDNIQDFIGPECSKIVGKILDYLNENYFIDTENDEFVVKFSVHIHNLLRRLDNEYSTKNPLTEHIKNSCPLIFECAVGVANCLSQLTGYRVDEDEIAYIALHIGGNLETWENQKDKLGCVLLSPQYYDLADIMMEKIEGSFSEDLVVKTVVTKPSELKQVRREELIISTIAVEPEEGQQVVQVNPFLHERDLAAIRKKIAEMKQAGKQKRLREMLLQITSPELFCKNGDMSDRKQALSHMVGALEAQGYVGEGFMAEVEDREAHSSTAFGRLAVPHSLKMEASRTGMYILLSDKPITWG
;
A
#
# COMPACT_ATOMS: atom_id res chain seq x y z
N GLU A 1 -38.20 7.58 21.84
CA GLU A 1 -37.58 6.62 20.91
C GLU A 1 -37.15 7.39 19.67
N LYS A 2 -35.84 7.67 19.52
CA LYS A 2 -35.30 8.31 18.34
C LYS A 2 -35.14 7.23 17.28
N HIS A 3 -35.83 7.35 16.15
CA HIS A 3 -35.56 6.51 14.99
C HIS A 3 -34.07 6.62 14.62
N ARG A 4 -33.38 5.50 14.70
CA ARG A 4 -31.93 5.36 14.48
C ARG A 4 -31.54 5.64 13.00
N TYR A 5 -32.51 5.61 12.08
CA TYR A 5 -32.34 5.76 10.64
C TYR A 5 -33.37 6.74 10.07
N GLY A 6 -33.05 7.35 8.92
CA GLY A 6 -33.92 8.26 8.21
C GLY A 6 -35.18 7.56 7.61
N ILE A 7 -36.21 8.33 7.31
CA ILE A 7 -37.48 7.81 6.76
C ILE A 7 -37.25 7.02 5.46
N ARG A 8 -36.40 7.51 4.58
CA ARG A 8 -36.10 6.88 3.28
C ARG A 8 -35.39 5.51 3.42
N GLU A 9 -34.47 5.41 4.36
CA GLU A 9 -33.74 4.17 4.64
C GLU A 9 -34.67 3.11 5.20
N THR A 10 -35.53 3.47 6.11
CA THR A 10 -36.54 2.59 6.72
C THR A 10 -37.60 2.14 5.71
N GLU A 11 -38.05 3.03 4.82
CA GLU A 11 -38.96 2.67 3.74
C GLU A 11 -38.32 1.72 2.71
N PHE A 12 -37.05 1.90 2.42
CA PHE A 12 -36.32 1.06 1.48
C PHE A 12 -36.11 -0.36 2.03
N SER A 13 -35.66 -0.48 3.29
CA SER A 13 -35.55 -1.77 3.97
C SER A 13 -36.90 -2.46 4.11
N GLY A 14 -37.98 -1.72 4.39
CA GLY A 14 -39.33 -2.24 4.44
C GLY A 14 -39.80 -2.85 3.11
N ARG A 15 -39.46 -2.22 1.97
CA ARG A 15 -39.79 -2.77 0.63
C ARG A 15 -39.01 -4.05 0.33
N ILE A 16 -37.73 -4.14 0.72
CA ILE A 16 -36.93 -5.35 0.56
C ILE A 16 -37.48 -6.48 1.42
N ALA A 17 -37.73 -6.20 2.71
CA ALA A 17 -38.32 -7.18 3.63
C ALA A 17 -39.68 -7.68 3.15
N GLY A 18 -40.48 -6.80 2.56
CA GLY A 18 -41.78 -7.15 1.94
C GLY A 18 -41.60 -8.16 0.81
N ARG A 19 -40.66 -7.93 -0.10
CA ARG A 19 -40.36 -8.86 -1.20
C ARG A 19 -39.81 -10.20 -0.72
N ILE A 20 -38.94 -10.19 0.29
CA ILE A 20 -38.40 -11.43 0.89
C ILE A 20 -39.55 -12.22 1.55
N LYS A 21 -40.45 -11.52 2.27
CA LYS A 21 -41.64 -12.12 2.87
C LYS A 21 -42.54 -12.80 1.83
N GLU A 22 -42.78 -12.14 0.70
CA GLU A 22 -43.58 -12.69 -0.40
C GLU A 22 -42.92 -13.91 -1.07
N ALA A 23 -41.60 -13.86 -1.28
CA ALA A 23 -40.88 -14.91 -1.97
C ALA A 23 -40.60 -16.14 -1.10
N PHE A 24 -40.32 -15.93 0.19
CA PHE A 24 -39.82 -16.98 1.11
C PHE A 24 -40.70 -17.25 2.31
N ALA A 25 -41.83 -16.55 2.46
CA ALA A 25 -42.76 -16.64 3.61
C ALA A 25 -42.07 -16.34 4.98
N VAL A 26 -40.99 -15.56 4.98
CA VAL A 26 -40.23 -15.16 6.18
C VAL A 26 -40.82 -13.84 6.71
N ARG A 27 -40.91 -13.70 8.02
CA ARG A 27 -41.30 -12.43 8.69
C ARG A 27 -40.12 -11.92 9.48
N PHE A 28 -39.81 -10.65 9.32
CA PHE A 28 -38.79 -9.95 10.11
C PHE A 28 -39.38 -9.40 11.40
N THR A 29 -38.70 -9.54 12.53
CA THR A 29 -38.97 -8.85 13.78
C THR A 29 -38.49 -7.39 13.66
N GLU A 30 -38.86 -6.53 14.62
CA GLU A 30 -38.41 -5.14 14.65
C GLU A 30 -36.86 -5.05 14.70
N LEU A 31 -36.22 -5.90 15.50
CA LEU A 31 -34.78 -5.96 15.61
C LEU A 31 -34.10 -6.37 14.28
N GLU A 32 -34.64 -7.40 13.63
CA GLU A 32 -34.13 -7.84 12.31
C GLU A 32 -34.37 -6.79 11.23
N MET A 33 -35.45 -5.98 11.35
CA MET A 33 -35.66 -4.85 10.45
C MET A 33 -34.67 -3.72 10.69
N GLU A 34 -34.28 -3.45 11.92
CA GLU A 34 -33.22 -2.50 12.26
C GLU A 34 -31.88 -2.97 11.75
N GLU A 35 -31.55 -4.26 11.93
CA GLU A 35 -30.32 -4.88 11.40
C GLU A 35 -30.30 -4.87 9.87
N LEU A 36 -31.40 -5.21 9.22
CA LEU A 36 -31.52 -5.14 7.75
C LEU A 36 -31.34 -3.70 7.26
N THR A 37 -31.91 -2.71 7.98
CA THR A 37 -31.75 -1.30 7.63
C THR A 37 -30.30 -0.87 7.81
N ALA A 38 -29.62 -1.27 8.89
CA ALA A 38 -28.21 -1.02 9.12
C ALA A 38 -27.32 -1.57 8.00
N LEU A 39 -27.59 -2.82 7.64
CA LEU A 39 -26.85 -3.52 6.57
C LEU A 39 -27.07 -2.83 5.21
N LEU A 40 -28.28 -2.45 4.89
CA LEU A 40 -28.61 -1.76 3.64
C LEU A 40 -28.01 -0.35 3.58
N VAL A 41 -28.03 0.37 4.67
CA VAL A 41 -27.41 1.72 4.75
C VAL A 41 -25.91 1.64 4.63
N SER A 42 -25.26 0.65 5.24
CA SER A 42 -23.82 0.49 5.19
C SER A 42 -23.28 -0.01 3.83
N HIS A 43 -24.10 -0.75 3.07
CA HIS A 43 -23.65 -1.40 1.82
C HIS A 43 -24.31 -0.88 0.54
N LEU A 44 -25.49 -0.26 0.62
CA LEU A 44 -26.30 0.10 -0.55
C LEU A 44 -26.46 1.61 -0.77
N MET A 45 -25.88 2.46 0.04
CA MET A 45 -25.75 3.87 -0.34
C MET A 45 -24.90 3.90 -1.62
N LYS A 46 -25.58 3.85 -2.76
CA LYS A 46 -24.95 4.05 -4.06
C LYS A 46 -24.50 5.51 -4.07
N VAL A 47 -23.26 5.69 -3.63
CA VAL A 47 -22.58 6.98 -3.75
C VAL A 47 -22.35 7.16 -5.24
N ASP A 48 -22.99 8.18 -5.80
CA ASP A 48 -22.72 8.58 -7.17
C ASP A 48 -21.37 9.33 -7.17
N TYR A 49 -20.29 8.56 -7.30
CA TYR A 49 -18.93 9.09 -7.31
C TYR A 49 -18.68 10.06 -8.47
N ASP A 50 -19.48 9.99 -9.54
CA ASP A 50 -19.35 10.88 -10.69
C ASP A 50 -19.79 12.33 -10.36
N THR A 51 -20.59 12.49 -9.30
CA THR A 51 -21.07 13.80 -8.82
C THR A 51 -20.27 14.34 -7.64
N LEU A 52 -19.47 13.48 -6.97
CA LEU A 52 -18.66 13.87 -5.81
C LEU A 52 -17.24 14.25 -6.24
N ASN A 53 -16.79 15.37 -5.68
CA ASN A 53 -15.43 15.86 -5.85
C ASN A 53 -14.91 16.46 -4.53
N ARG A 54 -13.68 16.94 -4.52
CA ARG A 54 -13.03 17.50 -3.33
C ARG A 54 -13.77 18.72 -2.75
N ASP A 55 -14.43 19.50 -3.59
CA ASP A 55 -15.11 20.74 -3.17
C ASP A 55 -16.43 20.47 -2.46
N ASN A 56 -17.15 19.39 -2.84
CA ASN A 56 -18.48 19.08 -2.33
C ASN A 56 -18.54 17.87 -1.40
N ILE A 57 -17.45 17.13 -1.22
CA ILE A 57 -17.43 15.94 -0.34
C ILE A 57 -17.77 16.29 1.10
N GLN A 58 -17.41 17.48 1.58
CA GLN A 58 -17.71 17.94 2.92
C GLN A 58 -19.23 18.04 3.19
N ASP A 59 -20.00 18.45 2.19
CA ASP A 59 -21.48 18.53 2.30
C ASP A 59 -22.09 17.13 2.44
N PHE A 60 -21.45 16.12 1.84
CA PHE A 60 -21.90 14.74 1.90
C PHE A 60 -21.55 14.06 3.22
N ILE A 61 -20.29 14.19 3.70
CA ILE A 61 -19.83 13.49 4.92
C ILE A 61 -20.07 14.29 6.20
N GLY A 62 -20.39 15.55 6.08
CA GLY A 62 -20.59 16.48 7.20
C GLY A 62 -19.29 17.05 7.79
N PRO A 63 -19.39 18.17 8.53
CA PRO A 63 -18.21 18.94 8.96
C PRO A 63 -17.34 18.19 9.99
N GLU A 64 -17.92 17.40 10.89
CA GLU A 64 -17.15 16.64 11.89
C GLU A 64 -16.35 15.50 11.25
N CYS A 65 -16.97 14.73 10.35
CA CYS A 65 -16.28 13.68 9.61
C CYS A 65 -15.19 14.29 8.72
N SER A 66 -15.44 15.43 8.08
CA SER A 66 -14.45 16.12 7.24
C SER A 66 -13.20 16.52 8.04
N LYS A 67 -13.33 16.98 9.29
CA LYS A 67 -12.19 17.28 10.17
C LYS A 67 -11.40 16.02 10.52
N ILE A 68 -12.08 14.89 10.78
CA ILE A 68 -11.42 13.61 11.08
C ILE A 68 -10.66 13.14 9.86
N VAL A 69 -11.28 13.15 8.68
CA VAL A 69 -10.65 12.76 7.41
C VAL A 69 -9.43 13.64 7.12
N GLY A 70 -9.52 14.96 7.28
CA GLY A 70 -8.40 15.87 7.08
C GLY A 70 -7.19 15.47 7.91
N LYS A 71 -7.37 15.23 9.22
CA LYS A 71 -6.29 14.79 10.12
C LYS A 71 -5.70 13.43 9.74
N ILE A 72 -6.52 12.51 9.24
CA ILE A 72 -6.04 11.21 8.77
C ILE A 72 -5.23 11.37 7.48
N LEU A 73 -5.65 12.22 6.55
CA LEU A 73 -4.90 12.50 5.33
C LEU A 73 -3.56 13.18 5.62
N ASP A 74 -3.54 14.15 6.54
CA ASP A 74 -2.31 14.78 7.03
C ASP A 74 -1.38 13.72 7.64
N TYR A 75 -1.90 12.84 8.50
CA TYR A 75 -1.14 11.76 9.11
C TYR A 75 -0.54 10.80 8.07
N LEU A 76 -1.31 10.41 7.04
CA LEU A 76 -0.84 9.56 5.95
C LEU A 76 0.28 10.22 5.14
N ASN A 77 0.15 11.51 4.86
CA ASN A 77 1.16 12.27 4.12
C ASN A 77 2.44 12.46 4.93
N GLU A 78 2.32 12.87 6.19
CA GLU A 78 3.47 13.17 7.06
C GLU A 78 4.28 11.93 7.46
N ASN A 79 3.60 10.81 7.74
CA ASN A 79 4.25 9.61 8.30
C ASN A 79 4.56 8.54 7.26
N TYR A 80 3.78 8.46 6.19
CA TYR A 80 3.93 7.40 5.17
C TYR A 80 4.19 7.95 3.77
N PHE A 81 4.26 9.28 3.60
CA PHE A 81 4.49 9.96 2.32
C PHE A 81 3.49 9.54 1.23
N ILE A 82 2.26 9.23 1.64
CA ILE A 82 1.19 8.88 0.71
C ILE A 82 0.68 10.15 0.07
N ASP A 83 0.58 10.13 -1.26
CA ASP A 83 0.05 11.24 -2.03
C ASP A 83 -1.45 11.43 -1.74
N THR A 84 -1.79 12.53 -1.08
CA THR A 84 -3.14 12.94 -0.75
C THR A 84 -3.66 14.04 -1.68
N GLU A 85 -2.96 14.36 -2.77
CA GLU A 85 -3.40 15.30 -3.80
C GLU A 85 -4.36 14.65 -4.82
N ASN A 86 -4.41 13.32 -4.88
CA ASN A 86 -5.31 12.59 -5.77
C ASN A 86 -6.77 12.74 -5.32
N ASP A 87 -7.56 13.53 -6.05
CA ASP A 87 -8.96 13.84 -5.73
C ASP A 87 -9.85 12.58 -5.67
N GLU A 88 -9.63 11.62 -6.58
CA GLU A 88 -10.39 10.37 -6.62
C GLU A 88 -10.15 9.55 -5.35
N PHE A 89 -8.88 9.47 -4.90
CA PHE A 89 -8.53 8.82 -3.65
C PHE A 89 -9.19 9.52 -2.46
N VAL A 90 -9.04 10.84 -2.36
CA VAL A 90 -9.60 11.63 -1.25
C VAL A 90 -11.11 11.45 -1.14
N VAL A 91 -11.83 11.50 -2.25
CA VAL A 91 -13.29 11.32 -2.28
C VAL A 91 -13.68 9.92 -1.82
N LYS A 92 -13.11 8.87 -2.42
CA LYS A 92 -13.41 7.48 -2.08
C LYS A 92 -13.06 7.14 -0.64
N PHE A 93 -11.90 7.60 -0.18
CA PHE A 93 -11.43 7.41 1.19
C PHE A 93 -12.33 8.14 2.20
N SER A 94 -12.73 9.37 1.92
CA SER A 94 -13.64 10.15 2.77
C SER A 94 -14.98 9.47 2.96
N VAL A 95 -15.57 8.95 1.86
CA VAL A 95 -16.83 8.19 1.92
C VAL A 95 -16.66 6.91 2.74
N HIS A 96 -15.51 6.22 2.57
CA HIS A 96 -15.24 5.01 3.35
C HIS A 96 -15.15 5.32 4.85
N ILE A 97 -14.38 6.34 5.26
CA ILE A 97 -14.27 6.75 6.68
C ILE A 97 -15.63 7.19 7.23
N HIS A 98 -16.42 7.93 6.47
CA HIS A 98 -17.78 8.29 6.87
C HIS A 98 -18.64 7.05 7.16
N ASN A 99 -18.64 6.07 6.28
CA ASN A 99 -19.39 4.83 6.46
C ASN A 99 -18.85 4.00 7.64
N LEU A 100 -17.51 3.96 7.82
CA LEU A 100 -16.86 3.30 8.96
C LEU A 100 -17.34 3.93 10.28
N LEU A 101 -17.31 5.26 10.41
CA LEU A 101 -17.77 5.95 11.61
C LEU A 101 -19.23 5.63 11.92
N ARG A 102 -20.09 5.59 10.89
CA ARG A 102 -21.51 5.20 11.06
C ARG A 102 -21.66 3.74 11.53
N ARG A 103 -20.82 2.81 11.07
CA ARG A 103 -20.81 1.42 11.58
C ARG A 103 -20.39 1.36 13.02
N LEU A 104 -19.33 2.07 13.39
CA LEU A 104 -18.82 2.13 14.77
C LEU A 104 -19.84 2.74 15.73
N ASP A 105 -20.53 3.81 15.32
CA ASP A 105 -21.61 4.42 16.10
C ASP A 105 -22.78 3.46 16.38
N ASN A 106 -23.00 2.50 15.46
CA ASN A 106 -24.08 1.53 15.59
C ASN A 106 -23.59 0.16 16.13
N GLU A 107 -22.33 0.08 16.60
CA GLU A 107 -21.72 -1.16 17.12
C GLU A 107 -21.78 -2.32 16.10
N TYR A 108 -21.72 -2.00 14.81
CA TYR A 108 -21.79 -2.96 13.73
C TYR A 108 -20.38 -3.20 13.17
N SER A 109 -19.95 -4.47 13.10
CA SER A 109 -18.68 -4.90 12.50
C SER A 109 -18.93 -5.65 11.21
N THR A 110 -18.13 -5.36 10.20
CA THR A 110 -18.21 -6.02 8.89
C THR A 110 -17.06 -7.01 8.74
N LYS A 111 -17.37 -8.27 8.42
CA LYS A 111 -16.31 -9.25 8.12
C LYS A 111 -15.70 -9.00 6.76
N ASN A 112 -14.36 -9.03 6.70
CA ASN A 112 -13.62 -8.95 5.46
C ASN A 112 -12.89 -10.28 5.18
N PRO A 113 -13.32 -11.04 4.16
CA PRO A 113 -12.70 -12.33 3.86
C PRO A 113 -11.26 -12.22 3.36
N LEU A 114 -10.80 -11.01 3.04
CA LEU A 114 -9.45 -10.75 2.53
C LEU A 114 -8.48 -10.30 3.61
N THR A 115 -8.90 -10.13 4.88
CA THR A 115 -8.07 -9.60 5.97
C THR A 115 -6.73 -10.30 6.07
N GLU A 116 -6.72 -11.62 6.24
CA GLU A 116 -5.49 -12.41 6.32
C GLU A 116 -4.65 -12.34 5.04
N HIS A 117 -5.32 -12.32 3.88
CA HIS A 117 -4.61 -12.23 2.60
C HIS A 117 -3.91 -10.88 2.45
N ILE A 118 -4.58 -9.77 2.73
CA ILE A 118 -4.01 -8.42 2.63
C ILE A 118 -2.86 -8.26 3.62
N LYS A 119 -3.08 -8.69 4.87
CA LYS A 119 -2.07 -8.66 5.93
C LYS A 119 -0.78 -9.38 5.52
N ASN A 120 -0.90 -10.58 4.94
CA ASN A 120 0.26 -11.37 4.53
C ASN A 120 0.90 -10.95 3.20
N SER A 121 0.10 -10.46 2.24
CA SER A 121 0.58 -10.12 0.90
C SER A 121 1.08 -8.68 0.79
N CYS A 122 0.48 -7.75 1.56
CA CYS A 122 0.75 -6.32 1.51
C CYS A 122 1.00 -5.74 2.92
N PRO A 123 1.97 -6.27 3.69
CA PRO A 123 2.16 -5.91 5.10
C PRO A 123 2.41 -4.42 5.31
N LEU A 124 3.12 -3.75 4.42
CA LEU A 124 3.37 -2.31 4.52
C LEU A 124 2.09 -1.48 4.37
N ILE A 125 1.22 -1.85 3.43
CA ILE A 125 -0.07 -1.17 3.23
C ILE A 125 -0.98 -1.42 4.43
N PHE A 126 -0.98 -2.66 4.95
CA PHE A 126 -1.73 -3.00 6.15
C PHE A 126 -1.24 -2.19 7.36
N GLU A 127 0.08 -1.98 7.48
CA GLU A 127 0.68 -1.15 8.53
C GLU A 127 0.22 0.32 8.45
N CYS A 128 0.20 0.92 7.26
CA CYS A 128 -0.36 2.25 7.06
C CYS A 128 -1.82 2.31 7.55
N ALA A 129 -2.61 1.27 7.26
CA ALA A 129 -4.00 1.19 7.70
C ALA A 129 -4.16 1.04 9.22
N VAL A 130 -3.25 0.31 9.89
CA VAL A 130 -3.20 0.25 11.37
C VAL A 130 -2.90 1.63 11.94
N GLY A 131 -1.97 2.38 11.36
CA GLY A 131 -1.70 3.76 11.75
C GLY A 131 -2.93 4.66 11.62
N VAL A 132 -3.67 4.54 10.52
CA VAL A 132 -4.96 5.25 10.33
C VAL A 132 -5.98 4.85 11.40
N ALA A 133 -6.12 3.56 11.68
CA ALA A 133 -7.04 3.05 12.71
C ALA A 133 -6.69 3.59 14.10
N ASN A 134 -5.40 3.65 14.44
CA ASN A 134 -4.93 4.25 15.68
C ASN A 134 -5.24 5.76 15.74
N CYS A 135 -4.94 6.50 14.67
CA CYS A 135 -5.28 7.92 14.56
C CYS A 135 -6.80 8.15 14.75
N LEU A 136 -7.63 7.35 14.09
CA LEU A 136 -9.09 7.41 14.20
C LEU A 136 -9.55 7.10 15.64
N SER A 137 -8.95 6.07 16.27
CA SER A 137 -9.26 5.71 17.67
C SER A 137 -8.91 6.84 18.64
N GLN A 138 -7.80 7.52 18.44
CA GLN A 138 -7.42 8.70 19.26
C GLN A 138 -8.37 9.89 19.07
N LEU A 139 -8.89 10.09 17.84
CA LEU A 139 -9.78 11.20 17.53
C LEU A 139 -11.22 10.97 18.00
N THR A 140 -11.66 9.73 18.04
CA THR A 140 -13.09 9.39 18.25
C THR A 140 -13.35 8.56 19.50
N GLY A 141 -12.34 7.88 20.06
CA GLY A 141 -12.47 6.91 21.13
C GLY A 141 -12.95 5.52 20.68
N TYR A 142 -13.29 5.33 19.40
CA TYR A 142 -13.71 4.03 18.87
C TYR A 142 -12.53 3.10 18.67
N ARG A 143 -12.73 1.80 18.92
CA ARG A 143 -11.79 0.75 18.54
C ARG A 143 -12.12 0.25 17.13
N VAL A 144 -11.15 0.23 16.25
CA VAL A 144 -11.27 -0.30 14.88
C VAL A 144 -10.74 -1.74 14.87
N ASP A 145 -11.54 -2.68 14.39
CA ASP A 145 -11.13 -4.09 14.30
C ASP A 145 -10.26 -4.39 13.05
N GLU A 146 -9.64 -5.56 12.99
CA GLU A 146 -8.75 -5.95 11.88
C GLU A 146 -9.45 -6.03 10.52
N ASP A 147 -10.73 -6.37 10.49
CA ASP A 147 -11.51 -6.45 9.26
C ASP A 147 -11.72 -5.05 8.66
N GLU A 148 -11.99 -4.06 9.49
CA GLU A 148 -12.09 -2.65 9.07
C GLU A 148 -10.72 -2.07 8.69
N ILE A 149 -9.65 -2.44 9.39
CA ILE A 149 -8.28 -2.09 9.02
C ILE A 149 -7.95 -2.62 7.61
N ALA A 150 -8.37 -3.84 7.28
CA ALA A 150 -8.18 -4.40 5.95
C ALA A 150 -8.95 -3.63 4.86
N TYR A 151 -10.14 -3.12 5.15
CA TYR A 151 -10.86 -2.23 4.22
C TYR A 151 -10.14 -0.90 4.02
N ILE A 152 -9.61 -0.29 5.08
CA ILE A 152 -8.75 0.91 4.98
C ILE A 152 -7.53 0.61 4.10
N ALA A 153 -6.88 -0.55 4.31
CA ALA A 153 -5.72 -0.97 3.52
C ALA A 153 -6.04 -1.10 2.02
N LEU A 154 -7.22 -1.58 1.63
CA LEU A 154 -7.64 -1.65 0.23
C LEU A 154 -7.73 -0.26 -0.41
N HIS A 155 -8.22 0.75 0.30
CA HIS A 155 -8.29 2.13 -0.21
C HIS A 155 -6.88 2.74 -0.37
N ILE A 156 -6.00 2.53 0.61
CA ILE A 156 -4.61 3.01 0.55
C ILE A 156 -3.86 2.31 -0.58
N GLY A 157 -3.98 0.98 -0.70
CA GLY A 157 -3.31 0.18 -1.71
C GLY A 157 -3.67 0.58 -3.13
N GLY A 158 -4.95 0.82 -3.40
CA GLY A 158 -5.41 1.29 -4.72
C GLY A 158 -4.81 2.64 -5.12
N ASN A 159 -4.59 3.56 -4.16
CA ASN A 159 -3.91 4.83 -4.44
C ASN A 159 -2.41 4.64 -4.70
N LEU A 160 -1.74 3.80 -3.91
CA LEU A 160 -0.30 3.54 -4.06
C LEU A 160 0.05 2.85 -5.37
N GLU A 161 -0.76 1.92 -5.85
CA GLU A 161 -0.55 1.25 -7.14
C GLU A 161 -0.57 2.25 -8.30
N THR A 162 -1.47 3.23 -8.23
CA THR A 162 -1.53 4.31 -9.22
C THR A 162 -0.28 5.19 -9.19
N TRP A 163 0.30 5.41 -8.02
CA TRP A 163 1.44 6.28 -7.80
C TRP A 163 2.80 5.61 -8.13
N GLU A 164 2.99 4.32 -7.79
CA GLU A 164 4.20 3.55 -8.15
C GLU A 164 4.37 3.44 -9.66
N ASN A 165 3.27 3.28 -10.40
CA ASN A 165 3.29 3.21 -11.86
C ASN A 165 3.77 4.51 -12.53
N GLN A 166 3.76 5.65 -11.84
CA GLN A 166 4.21 6.93 -12.40
C GLN A 166 5.69 7.25 -12.16
N LYS A 167 6.35 6.69 -11.13
CA LYS A 167 7.70 7.11 -10.68
C LYS A 167 8.87 6.27 -11.15
N ASP A 168 8.71 5.02 -11.56
CA ASP A 168 9.82 4.08 -11.79
C ASP A 168 10.04 3.70 -13.25
N LYS A 169 9.88 4.67 -14.18
CA LYS A 169 10.23 4.42 -15.59
C LYS A 169 11.75 4.38 -15.76
N LEU A 170 12.25 3.29 -16.37
CA LEU A 170 13.64 3.19 -16.73
C LEU A 170 13.96 4.07 -17.95
N GLY A 171 15.06 4.81 -17.90
CA GLY A 171 15.58 5.48 -19.06
C GLY A 171 16.04 4.46 -20.09
N CYS A 172 15.72 4.69 -21.35
CA CYS A 172 16.12 3.85 -22.47
C CYS A 172 16.85 4.67 -23.54
N VAL A 173 17.88 4.07 -24.13
CA VAL A 173 18.59 4.59 -25.31
C VAL A 173 18.38 3.62 -26.45
N LEU A 174 17.88 4.10 -27.58
CA LEU A 174 17.71 3.30 -28.78
C LEU A 174 18.93 3.49 -29.69
N LEU A 175 19.66 2.42 -29.96
CA LEU A 175 20.71 2.42 -30.99
C LEU A 175 20.14 1.82 -32.27
N SER A 176 19.92 2.68 -33.26
CA SER A 176 19.45 2.31 -34.58
C SER A 176 20.26 3.07 -35.64
N PRO A 177 20.95 2.40 -36.58
CA PRO A 177 21.57 3.08 -37.71
C PRO A 177 20.54 3.94 -38.45
N GLN A 178 20.99 5.06 -38.98
CA GLN A 178 20.15 5.98 -39.71
C GLN A 178 19.63 5.35 -40.99
N TYR A 179 18.34 5.03 -41.03
CA TYR A 179 17.68 4.45 -42.19
C TYR A 179 16.20 4.90 -42.21
N TYR A 180 15.90 5.87 -43.08
CA TYR A 180 14.56 6.45 -43.16
C TYR A 180 13.94 6.72 -41.77
N ASP A 181 12.65 6.42 -41.61
CA ASP A 181 11.88 6.62 -40.36
C ASP A 181 11.94 5.41 -39.41
N LEU A 182 12.95 4.51 -39.58
CA LEU A 182 13.03 3.26 -38.80
C LEU A 182 13.09 3.51 -37.29
N ALA A 183 13.90 4.47 -36.86
CA ALA A 183 14.04 4.82 -35.45
C ALA A 183 12.73 5.34 -34.85
N ASP A 184 11.99 6.16 -35.60
CA ASP A 184 10.70 6.71 -35.17
C ASP A 184 9.63 5.63 -35.04
N ILE A 185 9.56 4.70 -36.00
CA ILE A 185 8.65 3.53 -35.95
C ILE A 185 8.98 2.63 -34.75
N MET A 186 10.27 2.39 -34.50
CA MET A 186 10.70 1.58 -33.36
C MET A 186 10.37 2.29 -32.03
N MET A 187 10.61 3.58 -31.95
CA MET A 187 10.33 4.40 -30.77
C MET A 187 8.84 4.37 -30.44
N GLU A 188 7.97 4.62 -31.44
CA GLU A 188 6.51 4.55 -31.26
C GLU A 188 6.06 3.17 -30.75
N LYS A 189 6.63 2.10 -31.30
CA LYS A 189 6.30 0.73 -30.89
C LYS A 189 6.81 0.39 -29.48
N ILE A 190 8.00 0.85 -29.10
CA ILE A 190 8.55 0.68 -27.75
C ILE A 190 7.72 1.47 -26.75
N GLU A 191 7.44 2.74 -27.02
CA GLU A 191 6.63 3.57 -26.16
C GLU A 191 5.19 3.06 -26.03
N GLY A 192 4.59 2.60 -27.12
CA GLY A 192 3.26 1.99 -27.08
C GLY A 192 3.20 0.66 -26.29
N SER A 193 4.31 -0.12 -26.27
CA SER A 193 4.37 -1.42 -25.56
C SER A 193 4.81 -1.32 -24.11
N PHE A 194 5.54 -0.26 -23.75
CA PHE A 194 6.20 -0.11 -22.44
C PHE A 194 6.05 1.31 -21.87
N SER A 195 4.96 2.01 -22.19
CA SER A 195 4.70 3.38 -21.73
C SER A 195 4.76 3.57 -20.21
N GLU A 196 4.45 2.53 -19.45
CA GLU A 196 4.50 2.55 -17.97
C GLU A 196 5.89 2.20 -17.42
N ASP A 197 6.72 1.52 -18.19
CA ASP A 197 7.99 0.96 -17.74
C ASP A 197 9.23 1.69 -18.24
N LEU A 198 9.15 2.28 -19.45
CA LEU A 198 10.27 2.90 -20.13
C LEU A 198 9.96 4.33 -20.59
N VAL A 199 11.05 5.12 -20.65
CA VAL A 199 11.08 6.41 -21.37
C VAL A 199 12.28 6.38 -22.31
N VAL A 200 12.04 6.52 -23.62
CA VAL A 200 13.13 6.68 -24.60
C VAL A 200 13.71 8.08 -24.47
N LYS A 201 14.92 8.19 -23.93
CA LYS A 201 15.58 9.49 -23.68
C LYS A 201 16.30 10.03 -24.91
N THR A 202 16.88 9.13 -25.70
CA THR A 202 17.61 9.51 -26.89
C THR A 202 17.73 8.36 -27.86
N VAL A 203 17.91 8.70 -29.14
CA VAL A 203 18.24 7.78 -30.20
C VAL A 203 19.66 8.07 -30.63
N VAL A 204 20.50 7.04 -30.70
CA VAL A 204 21.87 7.12 -31.16
C VAL A 204 22.07 6.27 -32.42
N THR A 205 22.98 6.69 -33.31
CA THR A 205 23.15 6.04 -34.60
C THR A 205 24.43 5.24 -34.70
N LYS A 206 25.37 5.48 -33.77
CA LYS A 206 26.69 4.84 -33.76
C LYS A 206 27.00 4.24 -32.39
N PRO A 207 27.62 3.06 -32.32
CA PRO A 207 28.06 2.45 -31.05
C PRO A 207 28.97 3.35 -30.19
N SER A 208 29.79 4.19 -30.83
CA SER A 208 30.68 5.12 -30.10
C SER A 208 29.94 6.14 -29.22
N GLU A 209 28.69 6.44 -29.52
CA GLU A 209 27.83 7.38 -28.74
C GLU A 209 27.33 6.73 -27.44
N LEU A 210 27.33 5.39 -27.35
CA LEU A 210 26.92 4.66 -26.14
C LEU A 210 27.85 4.87 -24.95
N LYS A 211 29.08 5.36 -25.13
CA LYS A 211 30.01 5.69 -24.04
C LYS A 211 29.48 6.76 -23.09
N GLN A 212 28.51 7.56 -23.51
CA GLN A 212 27.91 8.62 -22.72
C GLN A 212 26.63 8.17 -22.03
N VAL A 213 26.15 6.95 -22.30
CA VAL A 213 24.92 6.40 -21.73
C VAL A 213 25.17 5.98 -20.28
N ARG A 214 24.26 6.35 -19.40
CA ARG A 214 24.34 6.00 -17.97
C ARG A 214 24.13 4.50 -17.78
N ARG A 215 24.80 3.92 -16.78
CA ARG A 215 24.71 2.48 -16.47
C ARG A 215 23.32 2.02 -16.05
N GLU A 216 22.51 2.93 -15.55
CA GLU A 216 21.13 2.67 -15.14
C GLU A 216 20.13 2.68 -16.31
N GLU A 217 20.58 3.02 -17.52
CA GLU A 217 19.72 3.10 -18.70
C GLU A 217 19.78 1.80 -19.51
N LEU A 218 18.63 1.37 -20.04
CA LEU A 218 18.54 0.24 -20.93
C LEU A 218 18.94 0.64 -22.35
N ILE A 219 19.88 -0.06 -22.95
CA ILE A 219 20.23 0.10 -24.36
C ILE A 219 19.47 -0.94 -25.18
N ILE A 220 18.58 -0.48 -26.06
CA ILE A 220 17.93 -1.31 -27.07
C ILE A 220 18.67 -1.11 -28.38
N SER A 221 19.25 -2.15 -28.93
CA SER A 221 20.12 -2.05 -30.12
C SER A 221 19.66 -2.96 -31.25
N THR A 222 19.60 -2.42 -32.47
CA THR A 222 19.32 -3.21 -33.69
C THR A 222 20.56 -3.89 -34.25
N ILE A 223 21.74 -3.54 -33.76
CA ILE A 223 23.03 -4.13 -34.17
C ILE A 223 23.72 -4.77 -32.95
N ALA A 224 24.62 -5.69 -33.23
CA ALA A 224 25.44 -6.27 -32.17
C ALA A 224 26.42 -5.22 -31.62
N VAL A 225 26.38 -5.04 -30.29
CA VAL A 225 27.30 -4.18 -29.54
C VAL A 225 27.87 -4.95 -28.35
N GLU A 226 29.13 -4.75 -28.06
CA GLU A 226 29.74 -5.24 -26.83
C GLU A 226 29.44 -4.20 -25.73
N PRO A 227 28.70 -4.60 -24.67
CA PRO A 227 28.41 -3.69 -23.59
C PRO A 227 29.65 -3.36 -22.79
N GLU A 228 29.84 -2.11 -22.40
CA GLU A 228 30.81 -1.74 -21.37
C GLU A 228 30.37 -2.28 -20.00
N GLU A 229 31.34 -2.39 -19.06
CA GLU A 229 31.07 -2.94 -17.73
C GLU A 229 29.89 -2.20 -17.03
N GLY A 230 28.83 -2.96 -16.74
CA GLY A 230 27.62 -2.46 -16.07
C GLY A 230 26.52 -1.93 -17.01
N GLN A 231 26.76 -1.81 -18.31
CA GLN A 231 25.71 -1.47 -19.27
C GLN A 231 24.77 -2.64 -19.51
N GLN A 232 23.48 -2.32 -19.67
CA GLN A 232 22.43 -3.30 -19.96
C GLN A 232 21.98 -3.15 -21.41
N VAL A 233 22.24 -4.15 -22.23
CA VAL A 233 21.91 -4.13 -23.65
C VAL A 233 20.94 -5.25 -24.00
N VAL A 234 19.94 -4.94 -24.81
CA VAL A 234 19.06 -5.91 -25.47
C VAL A 234 19.17 -5.71 -26.97
N GLN A 235 19.67 -6.73 -27.66
CA GLN A 235 19.67 -6.73 -29.12
C GLN A 235 18.32 -7.18 -29.63
N VAL A 236 17.75 -6.43 -30.57
CA VAL A 236 16.42 -6.65 -31.13
C VAL A 236 16.44 -6.58 -32.65
N ASN A 237 15.42 -7.19 -33.27
CA ASN A 237 15.17 -7.02 -34.69
C ASN A 237 14.58 -5.64 -34.95
N PRO A 238 14.95 -4.91 -36.04
CA PRO A 238 14.38 -3.60 -36.38
C PRO A 238 12.85 -3.58 -36.47
N PHE A 239 12.20 -4.69 -36.76
CA PHE A 239 10.74 -4.79 -36.82
C PHE A 239 10.06 -5.10 -35.47
N LEU A 240 10.84 -5.31 -34.40
CA LEU A 240 10.35 -5.56 -33.04
C LEU A 240 9.26 -6.63 -33.00
N HIS A 241 9.63 -7.87 -33.27
CA HIS A 241 8.69 -9.01 -33.16
C HIS A 241 8.38 -9.34 -31.68
N GLU A 242 7.35 -10.15 -31.43
CA GLU A 242 6.95 -10.54 -30.07
C GLU A 242 8.09 -11.08 -29.21
N ARG A 243 9.07 -11.78 -29.82
CA ARG A 243 10.27 -12.26 -29.11
C ARG A 243 11.16 -11.11 -28.61
N ASP A 244 11.26 -10.05 -29.40
CA ASP A 244 12.06 -8.87 -29.07
C ASP A 244 11.40 -8.11 -27.93
N LEU A 245 10.08 -7.92 -28.00
CA LEU A 245 9.27 -7.31 -26.93
C LEU A 245 9.36 -8.11 -25.63
N ALA A 246 9.30 -9.44 -25.71
CA ALA A 246 9.47 -10.31 -24.54
C ALA A 246 10.88 -10.21 -23.92
N ALA A 247 11.93 -10.09 -24.76
CA ALA A 247 13.30 -9.88 -24.30
C ALA A 247 13.48 -8.54 -23.60
N ILE A 248 12.90 -7.47 -24.15
CA ILE A 248 12.88 -6.14 -23.52
C ILE A 248 12.15 -6.21 -22.17
N ARG A 249 10.96 -6.79 -22.11
CA ARG A 249 10.18 -6.92 -20.86
C ARG A 249 10.94 -7.67 -19.78
N LYS A 250 11.60 -8.78 -20.15
CA LYS A 250 12.44 -9.54 -19.22
C LYS A 250 13.59 -8.70 -18.68
N LYS A 251 14.28 -7.94 -19.55
CA LYS A 251 15.40 -7.09 -19.15
C LYS A 251 14.96 -5.93 -18.25
N ILE A 252 13.81 -5.31 -18.52
CA ILE A 252 13.22 -4.31 -17.65
C ILE A 252 13.00 -4.87 -16.24
N ALA A 253 12.38 -6.05 -16.14
CA ALA A 253 12.11 -6.70 -14.86
C ALA A 253 13.40 -6.99 -14.08
N GLU A 254 14.44 -7.52 -14.76
CA GLU A 254 15.78 -7.78 -14.18
C GLU A 254 16.41 -6.49 -13.62
N MET A 255 16.38 -5.40 -14.40
CA MET A 255 16.96 -4.12 -14.00
C MET A 255 16.21 -3.47 -12.84
N LYS A 256 14.88 -3.47 -12.87
CA LYS A 256 14.05 -2.97 -11.78
C LYS A 256 14.30 -3.76 -10.49
N GLN A 257 14.38 -5.08 -10.57
CA GLN A 257 14.67 -5.94 -9.43
C GLN A 257 16.08 -5.70 -8.86
N ALA A 258 17.11 -5.61 -9.72
CA ALA A 258 18.47 -5.32 -9.29
C ALA A 258 18.61 -3.94 -8.65
N GLY A 259 17.96 -2.92 -9.21
CA GLY A 259 17.90 -1.58 -8.64
C GLY A 259 17.21 -1.55 -7.27
N LYS A 260 16.10 -2.27 -7.10
CA LYS A 260 15.40 -2.42 -5.82
C LYS A 260 16.28 -3.12 -4.79
N GLN A 261 16.95 -4.21 -5.15
CA GLN A 261 17.85 -4.92 -4.25
C GLN A 261 19.05 -4.08 -3.82
N LYS A 262 19.65 -3.30 -4.73
CA LYS A 262 20.76 -2.39 -4.42
C LYS A 262 20.31 -1.31 -3.43
N ARG A 263 19.20 -0.63 -3.69
CA ARG A 263 18.63 0.39 -2.78
C ARG A 263 18.32 -0.19 -1.41
N LEU A 264 17.69 -1.37 -1.36
CA LEU A 264 17.37 -2.04 -0.10
C LEU A 264 18.64 -2.38 0.70
N ARG A 265 19.66 -2.92 0.03
CA ARG A 265 20.94 -3.21 0.70
C ARG A 265 21.60 -1.96 1.27
N GLU A 266 21.65 -0.89 0.50
CA GLU A 266 22.24 0.39 0.94
C GLU A 266 21.48 0.95 2.16
N MET A 267 20.14 0.90 2.12
CA MET A 267 19.30 1.34 3.23
C MET A 267 19.51 0.47 4.48
N LEU A 268 19.54 -0.86 4.34
CA LEU A 268 19.76 -1.78 5.46
C LEU A 268 21.11 -1.52 6.14
N LEU A 269 22.17 -1.27 5.37
CA LEU A 269 23.49 -0.97 5.91
C LEU A 269 23.56 0.38 6.66
N GLN A 270 22.61 1.29 6.42
CA GLN A 270 22.52 2.55 7.14
C GLN A 270 21.79 2.44 8.49
N ILE A 271 20.84 1.52 8.59
CA ILE A 271 19.92 1.43 9.74
C ILE A 271 20.18 0.24 10.67
N THR A 272 21.15 -0.63 10.33
CA THR A 272 21.55 -1.75 11.19
C THR A 272 23.07 -1.80 11.39
N SER A 273 23.52 -2.48 12.44
CA SER A 273 24.93 -2.68 12.76
C SER A 273 25.12 -4.08 13.33
N PRO A 274 26.35 -4.59 13.48
CA PRO A 274 26.62 -5.89 14.10
C PRO A 274 26.01 -6.04 15.50
N GLU A 275 25.94 -4.96 16.28
CA GLU A 275 25.38 -4.92 17.63
C GLU A 275 23.84 -5.01 17.63
N LEU A 276 23.20 -4.69 16.49
CA LEU A 276 21.78 -4.80 16.26
C LEU A 276 21.42 -6.06 15.47
N PHE A 277 22.23 -7.10 15.55
CA PHE A 277 22.03 -8.36 14.88
C PHE A 277 22.27 -9.54 15.83
N CYS A 278 21.30 -10.44 15.93
CA CYS A 278 21.43 -11.69 16.68
C CYS A 278 21.03 -12.87 15.79
N LYS A 279 21.90 -13.86 15.71
CA LYS A 279 21.65 -15.13 15.04
C LYS A 279 21.52 -16.24 16.08
N ASN A 280 20.54 -17.12 15.90
CA ASN A 280 20.27 -18.27 16.77
C ASN A 280 19.90 -17.87 18.20
N GLY A 281 19.12 -16.80 18.36
CA GLY A 281 18.56 -16.42 19.64
C GLY A 281 17.66 -17.53 20.19
N ASP A 282 17.94 -18.03 21.40
CA ASP A 282 17.13 -19.08 22.08
C ASP A 282 15.95 -18.40 22.80
N MET A 283 14.96 -17.92 22.04
CA MET A 283 13.77 -17.25 22.54
C MET A 283 12.55 -18.04 22.14
N SER A 284 11.67 -18.30 23.10
CA SER A 284 10.49 -19.14 22.89
C SER A 284 9.23 -18.36 22.52
N ASP A 285 9.15 -17.11 22.94
CA ASP A 285 7.95 -16.30 22.83
C ASP A 285 8.25 -14.83 22.47
N ARG A 286 7.18 -14.13 22.06
CA ARG A 286 7.21 -12.71 21.68
C ARG A 286 7.83 -11.82 22.75
N LYS A 287 7.48 -12.02 24.01
CA LYS A 287 7.92 -11.13 25.09
C LYS A 287 9.43 -11.21 25.32
N GLN A 288 10.00 -12.41 25.27
CA GLN A 288 11.45 -12.60 25.36
C GLN A 288 12.17 -11.96 24.17
N ALA A 289 11.63 -12.17 22.94
CA ALA A 289 12.18 -11.59 21.72
C ALA A 289 12.15 -10.06 21.77
N LEU A 290 11.00 -9.45 22.12
CA LEU A 290 10.86 -8.02 22.25
C LEU A 290 11.79 -7.44 23.33
N SER A 291 11.84 -8.05 24.52
CA SER A 291 12.73 -7.59 25.59
C SER A 291 14.20 -7.59 25.17
N HIS A 292 14.63 -8.60 24.42
CA HIS A 292 15.99 -8.69 23.91
C HIS A 292 16.28 -7.60 22.86
N MET A 293 15.40 -7.44 21.87
CA MET A 293 15.58 -6.49 20.78
C MET A 293 15.50 -5.03 21.27
N VAL A 294 14.50 -4.72 22.08
CA VAL A 294 14.30 -3.38 22.64
C VAL A 294 15.44 -3.04 23.60
N GLY A 295 15.85 -3.93 24.50
CA GLY A 295 16.97 -3.70 25.39
C GLY A 295 18.28 -3.40 24.66
N ALA A 296 18.53 -4.05 23.52
CA ALA A 296 19.69 -3.73 22.70
C ALA A 296 19.59 -2.34 22.03
N LEU A 297 18.40 -1.97 21.52
CA LEU A 297 18.17 -0.65 20.97
C LEU A 297 18.29 0.47 22.01
N GLU A 298 17.78 0.24 23.22
CA GLU A 298 17.95 1.17 24.37
C GLU A 298 19.41 1.31 24.77
N ALA A 299 20.14 0.19 24.94
CA ALA A 299 21.56 0.20 25.29
C ALA A 299 22.43 0.92 24.27
N GLN A 300 22.07 0.92 23.00
CA GLN A 300 22.74 1.64 21.92
C GLN A 300 22.21 3.08 21.71
N GLY A 301 21.22 3.51 22.50
CA GLY A 301 20.66 4.87 22.46
C GLY A 301 19.83 5.17 21.22
N TYR A 302 19.22 4.15 20.58
CA TYR A 302 18.28 4.34 19.48
C TYR A 302 16.92 4.81 19.98
N VAL A 303 16.48 4.27 21.11
CA VAL A 303 15.19 4.52 21.74
C VAL A 303 15.36 4.81 23.22
N GLY A 304 14.39 5.49 23.84
CA GLY A 304 14.37 5.81 25.26
C GLY A 304 13.59 4.81 26.11
N GLU A 305 13.58 5.07 27.43
CA GLU A 305 12.75 4.33 28.37
C GLU A 305 11.27 4.43 27.98
N GLY A 306 10.57 3.30 28.02
CA GLY A 306 9.15 3.21 27.65
C GLY A 306 8.88 2.72 26.23
N PHE A 307 9.89 2.59 25.39
CA PHE A 307 9.71 2.11 24.01
C PHE A 307 9.10 0.69 23.96
N MET A 308 9.42 -0.17 24.93
CA MET A 308 8.80 -1.50 25.06
C MET A 308 7.27 -1.43 25.18
N ALA A 309 6.76 -0.50 26.01
CA ALA A 309 5.32 -0.33 26.18
C ALA A 309 4.65 0.20 24.90
N GLU A 310 5.33 1.03 24.14
CA GLU A 310 4.82 1.52 22.84
C GLU A 310 4.74 0.42 21.79
N VAL A 311 5.74 -0.49 21.76
CA VAL A 311 5.71 -1.65 20.86
C VAL A 311 4.60 -2.63 21.27
N GLU A 312 4.41 -2.85 22.57
CA GLU A 312 3.31 -3.69 23.07
C GLU A 312 1.92 -3.09 22.75
N ASP A 313 1.78 -1.77 22.86
CA ASP A 313 0.56 -1.06 22.48
C ASP A 313 0.28 -1.22 20.98
N ARG A 314 1.30 -1.09 20.13
CA ARG A 314 1.18 -1.37 18.69
C ARG A 314 0.73 -2.80 18.41
N GLU A 315 1.33 -3.79 19.08
CA GLU A 315 0.96 -5.21 18.95
C GLU A 315 -0.48 -5.50 19.40
N ALA A 316 -1.02 -4.70 20.32
CA ALA A 316 -2.40 -4.83 20.80
C ALA A 316 -3.46 -4.43 19.76
N HIS A 317 -3.11 -3.59 18.76
CA HIS A 317 -4.00 -3.23 17.67
C HIS A 317 -4.12 -4.36 16.64
N SER A 318 -3.01 -4.96 16.27
CA SER A 318 -2.92 -6.11 15.38
C SER A 318 -1.50 -6.68 15.47
N SER A 319 -1.35 -7.99 15.40
CA SER A 319 -0.02 -8.62 15.43
C SER A 319 0.83 -8.18 14.23
N THR A 320 2.10 -7.86 14.49
CA THR A 320 3.08 -7.53 13.43
C THR A 320 3.71 -8.78 12.79
N ALA A 321 3.21 -9.97 13.10
CA ALA A 321 3.67 -11.22 12.51
C ALA A 321 3.02 -11.48 11.13
N PHE A 322 3.87 -11.78 10.14
CA PHE A 322 3.48 -12.07 8.76
C PHE A 322 4.14 -13.39 8.34
N GLY A 323 3.44 -14.49 8.55
CA GLY A 323 3.95 -15.82 8.25
C GLY A 323 5.19 -16.18 9.10
N ARG A 324 6.38 -16.12 8.52
CA ARG A 324 7.66 -16.44 9.18
C ARG A 324 8.46 -15.20 9.63
N LEU A 325 7.90 -14.03 9.49
CA LEU A 325 8.51 -12.75 9.80
C LEU A 325 7.63 -11.99 10.78
N ALA A 326 8.23 -11.29 11.74
CA ALA A 326 7.55 -10.28 12.54
C ALA A 326 8.34 -8.96 12.47
N VAL A 327 7.64 -7.83 12.44
CA VAL A 327 8.25 -6.49 12.35
C VAL A 327 7.68 -5.61 13.47
N PRO A 328 8.03 -5.88 14.74
CA PRO A 328 7.56 -5.07 15.85
C PRO A 328 8.17 -3.66 15.81
N HIS A 329 7.35 -2.65 16.08
CA HIS A 329 7.74 -1.24 16.04
C HIS A 329 6.77 -0.40 16.89
N SER A 330 7.12 0.86 17.16
CA SER A 330 6.22 1.84 17.78
C SER A 330 5.47 2.65 16.70
N LEU A 331 4.23 3.06 17.00
CA LEU A 331 3.48 4.00 16.16
C LEU A 331 3.89 5.45 16.35
N LYS A 332 4.61 5.80 17.43
CA LYS A 332 4.91 7.19 17.76
C LYS A 332 6.06 7.81 16.96
N MET A 333 6.89 6.96 16.34
CA MET A 333 8.06 7.41 15.55
C MET A 333 8.99 8.41 16.28
N GLU A 334 9.14 8.25 17.62
CA GLU A 334 9.93 9.14 18.50
C GLU A 334 11.35 8.62 18.77
N ALA A 335 11.87 7.73 17.91
CA ALA A 335 13.23 7.23 18.06
C ALA A 335 14.27 8.36 17.90
N SER A 336 15.34 8.34 18.71
CA SER A 336 16.44 9.31 18.65
C SER A 336 17.20 9.23 17.33
N ARG A 337 17.22 8.07 16.71
CA ARG A 337 17.74 7.82 15.35
C ARG A 337 17.09 6.57 14.75
N THR A 338 17.01 6.52 13.43
CA THR A 338 16.49 5.36 12.72
C THR A 338 17.41 4.15 12.92
N GLY A 339 16.85 3.02 13.36
CA GLY A 339 17.60 1.78 13.55
C GLY A 339 16.69 0.56 13.43
N MET A 340 17.30 -0.57 13.06
CA MET A 340 16.61 -1.85 12.93
C MET A 340 17.42 -2.94 13.61
N TYR A 341 16.82 -3.63 14.58
CA TYR A 341 17.37 -4.83 15.15
C TYR A 341 16.89 -6.04 14.35
N ILE A 342 17.82 -6.93 13.96
CA ILE A 342 17.52 -8.16 13.23
C ILE A 342 17.78 -9.36 14.14
N LEU A 343 16.72 -10.11 14.44
CA LEU A 343 16.79 -11.38 15.18
C LEU A 343 16.48 -12.54 14.22
N LEU A 344 17.42 -13.45 14.05
CA LEU A 344 17.20 -14.73 13.37
C LEU A 344 17.14 -15.85 14.38
N SER A 345 16.09 -16.67 14.31
CA SER A 345 15.91 -17.84 15.16
C SER A 345 15.81 -19.09 14.30
N ASP A 346 16.53 -20.16 14.68
CA ASP A 346 16.41 -21.46 14.03
C ASP A 346 15.15 -22.23 14.48
N LYS A 347 14.56 -21.82 15.61
CA LYS A 347 13.32 -22.37 16.14
C LYS A 347 12.18 -21.36 15.97
N PRO A 348 10.95 -21.81 15.76
CA PRO A 348 9.80 -20.91 15.75
C PRO A 348 9.66 -20.17 17.09
N ILE A 349 9.42 -18.85 17.01
CA ILE A 349 9.06 -18.01 18.15
C ILE A 349 7.54 -17.85 18.13
N THR A 350 6.87 -18.20 19.24
CA THR A 350 5.43 -17.97 19.36
C THR A 350 5.16 -16.47 19.44
N TRP A 351 4.42 -15.90 18.49
CA TRP A 351 4.23 -14.46 18.40
C TRP A 351 2.86 -13.96 18.88
N GLY A 352 1.84 -14.77 18.90
CA GLY A 352 0.50 -14.36 19.36
C GLY A 352 -0.48 -15.49 19.36
#